data_f686d351ac4ba4c22674c108004cb9ac
#
_entry.id   f686d351ac4ba4c22674c108004cb9ac
#
_cell.length_a   1.000
_cell.length_b   1.000
_cell.length_c   1.000
_cell.angle_alpha   90.00
_cell.angle_beta   90.00
_cell.angle_gamma   90.00
#
_symmetry.space_group_name_H-M   'P 1'
#
loop_
_entity.id
_entity.type
_entity.pdbx_description
1 polymer ?
#
loop_
_entity_poly.entity_id
_entity_poly.type
_entity_poly.pdbx_seq_one_letter_code
_entity_poly.pdbx_strand_id
1 'polypeptide(L)'
;MQVLYKSTRGKEETVTASMAILKGLSEDGGLFVPTEIPKLDVPMDELAKMSYQETAYEVMKCFLTDFTEEELKNCINNAYDEKFDTKEIAPLHEADGAYFLELYHGCLLYTSPSPRDGATSR
;
A
#
# COMPACT_ATOMS: atom_id res chain seq x y z
N MET A 1 -9.74 -7.88 -15.39
CA MET A 1 -8.44 -7.76 -16.06
C MET A 1 -7.36 -7.94 -15.00
N GLN A 2 -6.32 -8.70 -15.29
CA GLN A 2 -5.26 -8.96 -14.31
C GLN A 2 -4.15 -7.93 -14.46
N VAL A 3 -3.85 -7.17 -13.40
CA VAL A 3 -2.73 -6.24 -13.37
C VAL A 3 -1.44 -7.02 -13.10
N LEU A 4 -0.47 -6.89 -13.98
CA LEU A 4 0.85 -7.50 -13.84
C LEU A 4 1.89 -6.45 -13.43
N TYR A 5 2.99 -6.90 -12.88
CA TYR A 5 4.06 -6.07 -12.34
C TYR A 5 5.37 -6.34 -13.07
N LYS A 6 6.14 -5.30 -13.32
CA LYS A 6 7.46 -5.36 -13.98
C LYS A 6 8.51 -4.60 -13.17
N SER A 7 9.78 -4.92 -13.45
CA SER A 7 10.89 -4.20 -12.81
C SER A 7 11.03 -2.77 -13.34
N THR A 8 11.36 -1.83 -12.45
CA THR A 8 11.73 -0.45 -12.81
C THR A 8 13.03 -0.36 -13.59
N ARG A 9 13.86 -1.42 -13.59
CA ARG A 9 15.13 -1.49 -14.33
C ARG A 9 15.01 -2.12 -15.72
N GLY A 10 13.79 -2.47 -16.14
CA GLY A 10 13.50 -2.84 -17.51
C GLY A 10 13.56 -4.34 -17.82
N LYS A 11 13.67 -5.22 -16.83
CA LYS A 11 13.48 -6.66 -17.06
C LYS A 11 12.06 -6.89 -17.59
N GLU A 12 11.94 -7.52 -18.73
CA GLU A 12 10.67 -7.70 -19.45
C GLU A 12 9.72 -8.71 -18.78
N GLU A 13 10.24 -9.57 -17.92
CA GLU A 13 9.43 -10.56 -17.20
C GLU A 13 8.44 -9.90 -16.27
N THR A 14 7.17 -10.23 -16.43
CA THR A 14 6.09 -9.75 -15.58
C THR A 14 5.68 -10.80 -14.57
N VAL A 15 5.27 -10.35 -13.38
CA VAL A 15 4.80 -11.20 -12.28
C VAL A 15 3.43 -10.73 -11.79
N THR A 16 2.72 -11.58 -11.05
CA THR A 16 1.49 -11.20 -10.36
C THR A 16 1.78 -10.31 -9.15
N ALA A 17 0.76 -9.65 -8.61
CA ALA A 17 0.90 -8.80 -7.43
C ALA A 17 1.42 -9.59 -6.22
N SER A 18 0.86 -10.77 -5.94
CA SER A 18 1.31 -11.63 -4.85
C SER A 18 2.78 -12.05 -4.99
N MET A 19 3.21 -12.39 -6.21
CA MET A 19 4.60 -12.73 -6.48
C MET A 19 5.54 -11.54 -6.34
N ALA A 20 5.11 -10.35 -6.76
CA ALA A 20 5.87 -9.11 -6.57
C ALA A 20 6.10 -8.80 -5.09
N ILE A 21 5.04 -8.96 -4.26
CA ILE A 21 5.12 -8.80 -2.81
C ILE A 21 6.07 -9.83 -2.18
N LEU A 22 5.94 -11.09 -2.57
CA LEU A 22 6.77 -12.19 -2.03
C LEU A 22 8.26 -12.02 -2.37
N LYS A 23 8.57 -11.59 -3.59
CA LYS A 23 9.96 -11.33 -4.02
C LYS A 23 10.54 -10.05 -3.37
N GLY A 24 9.71 -9.02 -3.16
CA GLY A 24 10.12 -7.70 -2.68
C GLY A 24 10.90 -6.91 -3.73
N LEU A 25 12.04 -7.39 -4.19
CA LEU A 25 12.83 -6.81 -5.27
C LEU A 25 12.89 -7.75 -6.47
N SER A 26 13.00 -7.17 -7.67
CA SER A 26 13.29 -7.92 -8.89
C SER A 26 14.74 -8.41 -8.89
N GLU A 27 15.02 -9.46 -9.66
CA GLU A 27 16.37 -10.06 -9.77
C GLU A 27 17.43 -9.08 -10.30
N ASP A 28 17.00 -8.08 -11.07
CA ASP A 28 17.86 -6.98 -11.55
C ASP A 28 18.07 -5.86 -10.52
N GLY A 29 17.51 -6.02 -9.30
CA GLY A 29 17.55 -5.05 -8.21
C GLY A 29 16.56 -3.87 -8.36
N GLY A 30 15.66 -3.94 -9.34
CA GLY A 30 14.57 -2.96 -9.51
C GLY A 30 13.41 -3.21 -8.57
N LEU A 31 12.58 -2.19 -8.37
CA LEU A 31 11.30 -2.30 -7.69
C LEU A 31 10.24 -2.84 -8.65
N PHE A 32 9.22 -3.50 -8.12
CA PHE A 32 8.07 -3.87 -8.91
C PHE A 32 7.07 -2.73 -9.01
N VAL A 33 6.68 -2.39 -10.24
CA VAL A 33 5.63 -1.41 -10.55
C VAL A 33 4.58 -2.05 -11.44
N PRO A 34 3.30 -1.65 -11.34
CA PRO A 34 2.28 -2.18 -12.21
C PRO A 34 2.56 -1.80 -13.67
N THR A 35 2.21 -2.67 -14.59
CA THR A 35 2.38 -2.43 -16.03
C THR A 35 1.46 -1.34 -16.55
N GLU A 36 0.35 -1.10 -15.83
CA GLU A 36 -0.63 -0.04 -16.09
C GLU A 36 -1.18 0.48 -14.76
N ILE A 37 -1.59 1.73 -14.73
CA ILE A 37 -2.28 2.32 -13.59
C ILE A 37 -3.79 2.10 -13.80
N PRO A 38 -4.45 1.24 -13.02
CA PRO A 38 -5.88 1.01 -13.15
C PRO A 38 -6.68 2.26 -12.79
N LYS A 39 -7.82 2.40 -13.43
CA LYS A 39 -8.78 3.46 -13.10
C LYS A 39 -9.66 3.01 -11.95
N LEU A 40 -9.88 3.92 -11.00
CA LEU A 40 -10.82 3.69 -9.93
C LEU A 40 -12.25 3.91 -10.44
N ASP A 41 -13.12 2.93 -10.23
CA ASP A 41 -14.52 2.98 -10.71
C ASP A 41 -15.47 3.69 -9.74
N VAL A 42 -15.04 3.89 -8.49
CA VAL A 42 -15.85 4.54 -7.45
C VAL A 42 -15.75 6.06 -7.56
N PRO A 43 -16.89 6.78 -7.61
CA PRO A 43 -16.90 8.24 -7.61
C PRO A 43 -16.29 8.83 -6.34
N MET A 44 -15.66 9.99 -6.45
CA MET A 44 -15.02 10.67 -5.31
C MET A 44 -16.00 10.99 -4.17
N ASP A 45 -17.26 11.32 -4.50
CA ASP A 45 -18.31 11.60 -3.52
C ASP A 45 -18.70 10.37 -2.67
N GLU A 46 -18.53 9.18 -3.23
CA GLU A 46 -18.73 7.91 -2.50
C GLU A 46 -17.51 7.57 -1.67
N LEU A 47 -16.31 7.71 -2.22
CA LEU A 47 -15.06 7.51 -1.48
C LEU A 47 -14.98 8.41 -0.24
N ALA A 48 -15.42 9.65 -0.36
CA ALA A 48 -15.42 10.61 0.76
C ALA A 48 -16.31 10.20 1.95
N LYS A 49 -17.22 9.26 1.76
CA LYS A 49 -18.12 8.73 2.81
C LYS A 49 -17.60 7.42 3.42
N MET A 50 -16.61 6.82 2.81
CA MET A 50 -16.02 5.54 3.25
C MET A 50 -15.07 5.72 4.42
N SER A 51 -14.95 4.69 5.23
CA SER A 51 -13.87 4.57 6.20
C SER A 51 -12.53 4.41 5.48
N TYR A 52 -11.43 4.56 6.23
CA TYR A 52 -10.09 4.34 5.68
C TYR A 52 -9.94 2.93 5.12
N GLN A 53 -10.43 1.92 5.83
CA GLN A 53 -10.35 0.51 5.41
C GLN A 53 -11.17 0.24 4.14
N GLU A 54 -12.37 0.82 4.03
CA GLU A 54 -13.19 0.71 2.82
C GLU A 54 -12.51 1.37 1.62
N THR A 55 -11.97 2.58 1.80
CA THR A 55 -11.21 3.27 0.77
C THR A 55 -9.96 2.47 0.36
N ALA A 56 -9.23 1.92 1.34
CA ALA A 56 -8.07 1.07 1.08
C ALA A 56 -8.45 -0.17 0.26
N TYR A 57 -9.57 -0.80 0.55
CA TYR A 57 -10.06 -1.94 -0.22
C TYR A 57 -10.38 -1.55 -1.67
N GLU A 58 -11.13 -0.45 -1.88
CA GLU A 58 -11.48 0.02 -3.22
C GLU A 58 -10.25 0.33 -4.09
N VAL A 59 -9.21 0.90 -3.50
CA VAL A 59 -7.94 1.17 -4.20
C VAL A 59 -7.15 -0.13 -4.42
N MET A 60 -6.94 -0.92 -3.36
CA MET A 60 -6.07 -2.10 -3.44
C MET A 60 -6.61 -3.19 -4.35
N LYS A 61 -7.93 -3.40 -4.42
CA LYS A 61 -8.52 -4.39 -5.34
C LYS A 61 -8.23 -4.11 -6.81
N CYS A 62 -8.00 -2.85 -7.17
CA CYS A 62 -7.64 -2.47 -8.53
C CYS A 62 -6.21 -2.91 -8.90
N PHE A 63 -5.31 -2.96 -7.92
CA PHE A 63 -3.90 -3.31 -8.10
C PHE A 63 -3.61 -4.78 -7.78
N LEU A 64 -4.17 -5.31 -6.71
CA LEU A 64 -3.89 -6.65 -6.19
C LEU A 64 -4.93 -7.66 -6.72
N THR A 65 -4.99 -7.80 -8.04
CA THR A 65 -6.04 -8.51 -8.76
C THR A 65 -6.01 -10.04 -8.64
N ASP A 66 -4.96 -10.59 -8.07
CA ASP A 66 -4.79 -12.02 -7.79
C ASP A 66 -5.11 -12.41 -6.34
N PHE A 67 -5.56 -11.44 -5.53
CA PHE A 67 -6.10 -11.67 -4.19
C PHE A 67 -7.63 -11.75 -4.23
N THR A 68 -8.20 -12.58 -3.40
CA THR A 68 -9.65 -12.62 -3.19
C THR A 68 -10.11 -11.43 -2.34
N GLU A 69 -11.40 -11.10 -2.42
CA GLU A 69 -11.99 -10.05 -1.59
C GLU A 69 -11.79 -10.30 -0.09
N GLU A 70 -11.98 -11.55 0.34
CA GLU A 70 -11.82 -11.95 1.75
C GLU A 70 -10.38 -11.76 2.22
N GLU A 71 -9.41 -12.18 1.43
CA GLU A 71 -7.98 -12.02 1.74
C GLU A 71 -7.60 -10.55 1.85
N LEU A 72 -8.01 -9.71 0.89
CA LEU A 72 -7.73 -8.27 0.92
C LEU A 72 -8.36 -7.60 2.14
N LYS A 73 -9.64 -7.84 2.41
CA LYS A 73 -10.32 -7.27 3.57
C LYS A 73 -9.69 -7.70 4.89
N ASN A 74 -9.30 -8.96 4.99
CA ASN A 74 -8.61 -9.46 6.18
C ASN A 74 -7.24 -8.78 6.37
N CYS A 75 -6.45 -8.67 5.31
CA CYS A 75 -5.16 -7.98 5.36
C CYS A 75 -5.32 -6.50 5.73
N ILE A 76 -6.27 -5.80 5.12
CA ILE A 76 -6.53 -4.38 5.38
C ILE A 76 -6.97 -4.15 6.82
N ASN A 77 -7.92 -4.93 7.32
CA ASN A 77 -8.42 -4.80 8.69
C ASN A 77 -7.34 -5.11 9.74
N ASN A 78 -6.44 -6.03 9.44
CA ASN A 78 -5.32 -6.34 10.33
C ASN A 78 -4.16 -5.34 10.23
N ALA A 79 -4.00 -4.67 9.10
CA ALA A 79 -2.95 -3.67 8.90
C ALA A 79 -3.35 -2.29 9.45
N TYR A 80 -4.59 -1.86 9.22
CA TYR A 80 -5.12 -0.54 9.56
C TYR A 80 -6.13 -0.66 10.70
N ASP A 81 -5.64 -0.91 11.89
CA ASP A 81 -6.42 -1.10 13.10
C ASP A 81 -5.99 -0.14 14.22
N GLU A 82 -6.35 -0.44 15.45
CA GLU A 82 -6.03 0.33 16.66
C GLU A 82 -4.53 0.41 17.02
N LYS A 83 -3.64 -0.22 16.25
CA LYS A 83 -2.18 -0.06 16.39
C LYS A 83 -1.71 1.32 15.93
N PHE A 84 -2.52 2.00 15.11
CA PHE A 84 -2.28 3.39 14.78
C PHE A 84 -2.65 4.28 15.98
N ASP A 85 -1.87 5.31 16.23
CA ASP A 85 -2.10 6.24 17.34
C ASP A 85 -3.22 7.27 17.08
N THR A 86 -3.81 7.24 15.88
CA THR A 86 -4.99 8.01 15.50
C THR A 86 -6.01 7.17 14.75
N LYS A 87 -7.30 7.44 14.97
CA LYS A 87 -8.39 6.73 14.28
C LYS A 87 -8.46 7.02 12.79
N GLU A 88 -7.98 8.18 12.37
CA GLU A 88 -7.97 8.59 10.96
C GLU A 88 -6.88 7.91 10.15
N ILE A 89 -5.98 7.13 10.78
CA ILE A 89 -4.87 6.40 10.16
C ILE A 89 -3.85 7.35 9.50
N ALA A 90 -4.28 8.16 8.54
CA ALA A 90 -3.48 9.16 7.84
C ALA A 90 -4.24 10.49 7.82
N PRO A 91 -4.24 11.23 8.95
CA PRO A 91 -4.96 12.49 9.03
C PRO A 91 -4.36 13.56 8.14
N LEU A 92 -5.20 14.50 7.73
CA LEU A 92 -4.81 15.67 6.96
C LEU A 92 -4.79 16.87 7.90
N HIS A 93 -3.64 17.50 8.04
CA HIS A 93 -3.44 18.69 8.85
C HIS A 93 -3.27 19.93 7.98
N GLU A 94 -4.05 20.98 8.25
CA GLU A 94 -3.92 22.26 7.55
C GLU A 94 -3.03 23.21 8.37
N ALA A 95 -1.97 23.70 7.73
CA ALA A 95 -1.08 24.70 8.29
C ALA A 95 -0.47 25.57 7.18
N ASP A 96 -0.28 26.85 7.45
CA ASP A 96 0.36 27.81 6.53
C ASP A 96 -0.26 27.85 5.11
N GLY A 97 -1.57 27.59 4.99
CA GLY A 97 -2.27 27.57 3.71
C GLY A 97 -1.98 26.33 2.84
N ALA A 98 -1.43 25.28 3.44
CA ALA A 98 -1.17 23.99 2.79
C ALA A 98 -1.77 22.85 3.61
N TYR A 99 -1.98 21.71 2.97
CA TYR A 99 -2.42 20.47 3.61
C TYR A 99 -1.25 19.49 3.73
N PHE A 100 -1.03 18.97 4.93
CA PHE A 100 -0.01 17.98 5.26
C PHE A 100 -0.68 16.65 5.55
N LEU A 101 -0.40 15.64 4.72
CA LEU A 101 -0.86 14.27 4.95
C LEU A 101 0.14 13.59 5.90
N GLU A 102 -0.31 13.28 7.11
CA GLU A 102 0.53 12.69 8.15
C GLU A 102 0.60 11.17 8.02
N LEU A 103 1.73 10.64 7.53
CA LEU A 103 1.92 9.20 7.26
C LEU A 103 2.71 8.46 8.35
N TYR A 104 2.95 9.10 9.49
CA TYR A 104 3.83 8.57 10.55
C TYR A 104 3.09 7.92 11.73
N HIS A 105 1.76 7.93 11.76
CA HIS A 105 0.95 7.44 12.89
C HIS A 105 1.01 5.92 13.08
N GLY A 106 1.25 5.16 12.02
CA GLY A 106 1.41 3.70 12.07
C GLY A 106 2.83 3.21 12.15
N CYS A 107 3.76 4.07 12.34
CA CYS A 107 5.20 3.98 12.31
C CYS A 107 5.80 2.59 12.04
N LEU A 108 6.38 2.38 10.87
CA LEU A 108 7.10 1.15 10.48
C LEU A 108 8.24 0.78 11.46
N LEU A 109 8.80 1.75 12.18
CA LEU A 109 9.82 1.53 13.19
C LEU A 109 9.35 0.69 14.39
N TYR A 110 8.06 0.72 14.70
CA TYR A 110 7.48 -0.08 15.79
C TYR A 110 6.98 -1.44 15.34
N THR A 111 6.62 -1.60 14.06
CA THR A 111 6.01 -2.81 13.53
C THR A 111 6.96 -3.70 12.74
N SER A 112 8.10 -3.17 12.34
CA SER A 112 9.09 -3.90 11.54
C SER A 112 10.51 -3.60 12.03
N PRO A 113 10.96 -4.18 13.15
CA PRO A 113 12.37 -4.18 13.46
C PRO A 113 13.07 -5.02 12.39
N SER A 114 13.47 -4.39 11.29
CA SER A 114 14.34 -5.02 10.32
C SER A 114 15.66 -5.35 11.01
N PRO A 115 16.22 -6.55 10.83
CA PRO A 115 17.57 -6.86 11.32
C PRO A 115 18.65 -5.89 10.82
N ARG A 116 18.36 -5.16 9.73
CA ARG A 116 19.24 -4.10 9.20
C ARG A 116 19.20 -2.82 10.02
N ASP A 117 18.06 -2.47 10.61
CA ASP A 117 17.92 -1.26 11.43
C ASP A 117 18.72 -1.38 12.74
N GLY A 118 18.83 -2.59 13.27
CA GLY A 118 19.70 -2.89 14.40
C GLY A 118 21.21 -2.94 14.06
N ALA A 119 21.57 -3.20 12.82
CA ALA A 119 22.97 -3.29 12.37
C ALA A 119 23.60 -1.95 11.99
N THR A 120 22.80 -0.94 11.65
CA THR A 120 23.24 0.43 11.29
C THR A 120 23.37 1.37 12.48
N SER A 121 22.98 0.92 13.68
CA SER A 121 23.08 1.68 14.95
C SER A 121 24.36 1.43 15.71
N ARG A 122 25.42 0.86 15.10
CA ARG A 122 26.73 0.61 15.72
C ARG A 122 27.84 1.30 14.96
#